data_4b956386f06d5ad911876978fb37b334
#
_entry.id   4b956386f06d5ad911876978fb37b334
#
_cell.length_a   1.000
_cell.length_b   1.000
_cell.length_c   1.000
_cell.angle_alpha   90.00
_cell.angle_beta   90.00
_cell.angle_gamma   90.00
#
_symmetry.space_group_name_H-M   'P 1'
#
loop_
_entity.id
_entity.type
_entity.pdbx_description
1 polymer ?
#
loop_
_entity_poly.entity_id
_entity_poly.type
_entity_poly.pdbx_seq_one_letter_code
_entity_poly.pdbx_strand_id
1 'polypeptide(L)'
;MDIGKSDVMTKHSHRFVEKFDGFLGYGLDRQSNENTVQLYLQKFSDDHLMKTILKRMTDDDLTKLFEITSEMMKKHLTEPEYHQLFLKEEER
;
A
#
# COMPACT_ATOMS: atom_id res chain seq x y z
N MET A 1 2.03 -21.43 -14.64
CA MET A 1 1.32 -20.61 -13.94
C MET A 1 0.43 -19.79 -14.75
N ASP A 2 -0.70 -19.64 -14.36
CA ASP A 2 -1.68 -19.06 -15.05
C ASP A 2 -1.88 -17.67 -14.71
N ILE A 3 -1.32 -16.85 -15.47
CA ILE A 3 -1.35 -15.47 -15.23
C ILE A 3 -2.68 -14.87 -15.34
N GLY A 4 -3.42 -15.29 -16.31
CA GLY A 4 -4.74 -14.79 -16.50
C GLY A 4 -5.61 -15.06 -15.29
N LYS A 5 -5.46 -16.23 -14.76
CA LYS A 5 -6.20 -16.60 -13.63
C LYS A 5 -5.80 -15.76 -12.45
N SER A 6 -4.52 -15.47 -12.31
CA SER A 6 -4.04 -14.64 -11.27
C SER A 6 -4.66 -13.26 -11.32
N ASP A 7 -4.74 -12.68 -12.50
CA ASP A 7 -5.34 -11.38 -12.65
C ASP A 7 -6.77 -11.37 -12.20
N VAL A 8 -7.53 -12.36 -12.59
CA VAL A 8 -8.91 -12.42 -12.21
C VAL A 8 -9.08 -12.61 -10.71
N MET A 9 -8.21 -13.39 -10.11
CA MET A 9 -8.29 -13.70 -8.70
C MET A 9 -7.53 -12.72 -7.82
N THR A 10 -6.98 -11.68 -8.41
CA THR A 10 -6.20 -10.72 -7.65
C THR A 10 -7.06 -10.03 -6.62
N LYS A 11 -6.61 -9.99 -5.39
CA LYS A 11 -7.31 -9.35 -4.31
C LYS A 11 -6.85 -7.94 -4.06
N HIS A 12 -5.60 -7.66 -4.36
CA HIS A 12 -5.05 -6.32 -4.12
C HIS A 12 -5.03 -5.53 -5.41
N SER A 13 -5.17 -4.24 -5.30
CA SER A 13 -5.15 -3.40 -6.47
C SER A 13 -4.18 -2.25 -6.30
N HIS A 14 -3.59 -1.82 -7.40
CA HIS A 14 -2.67 -0.69 -7.40
C HIS A 14 -2.97 0.15 -8.65
N ARG A 15 -4.22 0.57 -8.78
CA ARG A 15 -4.61 1.29 -9.97
C ARG A 15 -4.27 2.76 -9.94
N PHE A 16 -4.24 3.34 -8.75
CA PHE A 16 -3.95 4.76 -8.64
C PHE A 16 -2.60 5.09 -9.26
N VAL A 17 -1.58 4.30 -8.94
CA VAL A 17 -0.24 4.56 -9.43
C VAL A 17 -0.17 4.44 -10.96
N GLU A 18 -1.02 3.60 -11.53
CA GLU A 18 -1.01 3.40 -12.97
C GLU A 18 -1.73 4.52 -13.72
N LYS A 19 -2.69 5.15 -13.09
CA LYS A 19 -3.51 6.13 -13.77
C LYS A 19 -3.27 7.58 -13.40
N PHE A 20 -2.62 7.81 -12.29
CA PHE A 20 -2.43 9.17 -11.82
C PHE A 20 -1.45 9.93 -12.69
N ASP A 21 -1.88 11.09 -13.19
CA ASP A 21 -1.01 11.91 -13.99
C ASP A 21 -1.04 13.35 -13.53
N GLY A 22 -1.46 13.60 -12.31
CA GLY A 22 -1.54 14.95 -11.79
C GLY A 22 -0.23 15.39 -11.19
N PHE A 23 -0.27 16.54 -10.53
CA PHE A 23 0.90 17.09 -9.90
C PHE A 23 1.29 16.26 -8.71
N LEU A 24 2.59 16.02 -8.57
CA LEU A 24 3.11 15.26 -7.48
C LEU A 24 3.98 16.12 -6.61
N GLY A 25 3.61 16.30 -5.38
CA GLY A 25 4.40 17.08 -4.44
C GLY A 25 3.75 17.12 -3.09
N TYR A 26 4.57 17.11 -2.07
CA TYR A 26 4.08 17.12 -0.71
C TYR A 26 4.24 18.50 -0.11
N GLY A 27 3.26 18.91 0.69
CA GLY A 27 3.35 20.18 1.39
C GLY A 27 2.55 21.32 0.83
N LEU A 28 1.86 21.11 -0.28
CA LEU A 28 1.09 22.17 -0.89
C LEU A 28 -0.32 22.28 -0.33
N ASP A 29 -1.05 21.19 -0.33
CA ASP A 29 -2.39 21.17 0.23
C ASP A 29 -2.76 19.74 0.55
N ARG A 30 -3.91 19.57 1.16
CA ARG A 30 -4.34 18.25 1.64
C ARG A 30 -4.46 17.23 0.52
N GLN A 31 -5.09 17.62 -0.58
CA GLN A 31 -5.29 16.68 -1.68
C GLN A 31 -3.98 16.25 -2.30
N SER A 32 -3.06 17.19 -2.48
CA SER A 32 -1.75 16.86 -3.03
C SER A 32 -0.97 15.96 -2.10
N ASN A 33 -1.11 16.17 -0.80
CA ASN A 33 -0.45 15.34 0.19
C ASN A 33 -0.96 13.92 0.14
N GLU A 34 -2.29 13.74 0.07
CA GLU A 34 -2.87 12.41 -0.02
C GLU A 34 -2.42 11.70 -1.28
N ASN A 35 -2.47 12.40 -2.40
CA ASN A 35 -2.09 11.81 -3.67
C ASN A 35 -0.61 11.39 -3.66
N THR A 36 0.24 12.24 -3.10
CA THR A 36 1.66 11.94 -3.04
C THR A 36 1.94 10.73 -2.17
N VAL A 37 1.30 10.68 -1.01
CA VAL A 37 1.51 9.54 -0.12
C VAL A 37 1.02 8.26 -0.77
N GLN A 38 -0.15 8.29 -1.40
CA GLN A 38 -0.67 7.09 -2.04
C GLN A 38 0.24 6.63 -3.17
N LEU A 39 0.70 7.57 -3.97
CA LEU A 39 1.59 7.22 -5.08
C LEU A 39 2.90 6.62 -4.58
N TYR A 40 3.48 7.25 -3.55
CA TYR A 40 4.71 6.74 -2.97
C TYR A 40 4.53 5.35 -2.41
N LEU A 41 3.45 5.14 -1.68
CA LEU A 41 3.22 3.83 -1.07
C LEU A 41 2.97 2.76 -2.13
N GLN A 42 2.24 3.10 -3.18
CA GLN A 42 1.97 2.11 -4.21
C GLN A 42 3.21 1.78 -5.01
N LYS A 43 4.04 2.78 -5.27
CA LYS A 43 5.31 2.51 -5.94
C LYS A 43 6.25 1.72 -5.03
N PHE A 44 6.23 2.06 -3.74
CA PHE A 44 7.08 1.38 -2.78
C PHE A 44 6.72 -0.09 -2.66
N SER A 45 5.46 -0.43 -2.83
CA SER A 45 5.00 -1.81 -2.70
C SER A 45 5.15 -2.63 -3.97
N ASP A 46 5.78 -2.08 -4.99
CA ASP A 46 6.08 -2.84 -6.19
C ASP A 46 6.97 -4.04 -5.84
N ASP A 47 6.67 -5.19 -6.39
CA ASP A 47 7.40 -6.41 -6.05
C ASP A 47 8.90 -6.31 -6.20
N HIS A 48 9.35 -5.73 -7.29
CA HIS A 48 10.78 -5.65 -7.54
C HIS A 48 11.46 -4.70 -6.58
N LEU A 49 10.81 -3.57 -6.30
CA LEU A 49 11.35 -2.60 -5.39
C LEU A 49 11.40 -3.18 -3.99
N MET A 50 10.32 -3.82 -3.55
CA MET A 50 10.26 -4.42 -2.23
C MET A 50 11.33 -5.48 -2.05
N LYS A 51 11.50 -6.33 -3.06
CA LYS A 51 12.47 -7.38 -3.01
C LYS A 51 13.89 -6.82 -2.82
N THR A 52 14.14 -5.69 -3.44
CA THR A 52 15.44 -5.06 -3.37
C THR A 52 15.68 -4.39 -2.03
N ILE A 53 14.74 -3.56 -1.63
CA ILE A 53 14.96 -2.71 -0.47
C ILE A 53 14.84 -3.45 0.86
N LEU A 54 13.95 -4.43 0.94
CA LEU A 54 13.77 -5.15 2.19
C LEU A 54 15.03 -5.87 2.63
N LYS A 55 15.77 -6.41 1.70
CA LYS A 55 17.00 -7.11 2.04
C LYS A 55 18.09 -6.18 2.51
N ARG A 56 17.99 -4.91 2.18
CA ARG A 56 18.98 -3.91 2.57
C ARG A 56 18.64 -3.22 3.88
N MET A 57 17.39 -3.37 4.33
CA MET A 57 16.95 -2.74 5.55
C MET A 57 17.50 -3.43 6.77
N THR A 58 17.77 -2.64 7.80
CA THR A 58 18.20 -3.21 9.07
C THR A 58 16.96 -3.73 9.79
N ASP A 59 17.16 -4.50 10.85
CA ASP A 59 16.05 -4.97 11.66
C ASP A 59 15.26 -3.80 12.23
N ASP A 60 15.95 -2.74 12.58
CA ASP A 60 15.30 -1.57 13.12
C ASP A 60 14.42 -0.90 12.07
N ASP A 61 14.90 -0.84 10.83
CA ASP A 61 14.11 -0.29 9.73
C ASP A 61 12.82 -1.09 9.55
N LEU A 62 12.94 -2.41 9.55
CA LEU A 62 11.79 -3.27 9.37
C LEU A 62 10.78 -3.07 10.48
N THR A 63 11.27 -3.00 11.72
CA THR A 63 10.39 -2.80 12.86
C THR A 63 9.65 -1.47 12.75
N LYS A 64 10.35 -0.43 12.36
CA LYS A 64 9.73 0.89 12.24
C LYS A 64 8.64 0.91 11.19
N LEU A 65 8.89 0.29 10.05
CA LEU A 65 7.87 0.25 9.01
C LEU A 65 6.66 -0.55 9.46
N PHE A 66 6.91 -1.69 10.09
CA PHE A 66 5.82 -2.52 10.57
C PHE A 66 4.99 -1.77 11.61
N GLU A 67 5.64 -1.10 12.52
CA GLU A 67 4.93 -0.38 13.58
C GLU A 67 4.12 0.78 13.03
N ILE A 68 4.67 1.55 12.10
CA ILE A 68 3.96 2.66 11.54
C ILE A 68 2.73 2.20 10.77
N THR A 69 2.88 1.20 9.92
CA THR A 69 1.73 0.74 9.14
C THR A 69 0.67 0.13 10.03
N SER A 70 1.08 -0.64 11.04
CA SER A 70 0.13 -1.24 11.97
C SER A 70 -0.64 -0.18 12.76
N GLU A 71 0.09 0.83 13.19
CA GLU A 71 -0.49 1.90 13.96
C GLU A 71 -1.49 2.71 13.14
N MET A 72 -1.17 2.98 11.89
CA MET A 72 -2.07 3.73 11.04
C MET A 72 -3.37 2.96 10.81
N MET A 73 -3.27 1.66 10.63
CA MET A 73 -4.47 0.86 10.45
C MET A 73 -5.33 0.83 11.71
N LYS A 74 -4.71 0.66 12.87
CA LYS A 74 -5.46 0.65 14.11
C LYS A 74 -6.15 1.97 14.37
N LYS A 75 -5.48 3.04 14.01
CA LYS A 75 -5.98 4.38 14.26
C LYS A 75 -7.11 4.78 13.33
N HIS A 76 -7.08 4.31 12.11
CA HIS A 76 -8.00 4.80 11.09
C HIS A 76 -8.99 3.80 10.51
N LEU A 77 -8.88 2.53 10.87
CA LEU A 77 -9.80 1.53 10.39
C LEU A 77 -10.59 0.91 11.53
N THR A 78 -11.84 0.59 11.27
CA THR A 78 -12.62 -0.19 12.22
C THR A 78 -12.23 -1.65 12.00
N GLU A 79 -12.65 -2.52 12.91
CA GLU A 79 -12.36 -3.93 12.79
C GLU A 79 -12.93 -4.53 11.51
N PRO A 80 -14.20 -4.28 11.18
CA PRO A 80 -14.72 -4.81 9.92
C PRO A 80 -13.97 -4.29 8.71
N GLU A 81 -13.58 -3.02 8.72
CA GLU A 81 -12.82 -2.46 7.62
C GLU A 81 -11.45 -3.12 7.48
N TYR A 82 -10.81 -3.40 8.61
CA TYR A 82 -9.53 -4.06 8.60
C TYR A 82 -9.65 -5.45 7.93
N HIS A 83 -10.67 -6.21 8.33
CA HIS A 83 -10.89 -7.51 7.74
C HIS A 83 -11.22 -7.43 6.25
N GLN A 84 -12.03 -6.47 5.89
CA GLN A 84 -12.44 -6.33 4.51
C GLN A 84 -11.38 -5.74 3.60
N LEU A 85 -10.76 -4.66 4.03
CA LEU A 85 -9.84 -3.93 3.18
C LEU A 85 -8.40 -4.42 3.23
N PHE A 86 -7.95 -4.80 4.41
CA PHE A 86 -6.57 -5.25 4.55
C PHE A 86 -6.44 -6.76 4.40
N LEU A 87 -7.23 -7.50 5.15
CA LEU A 87 -7.17 -8.96 5.07
C LEU A 87 -7.87 -9.50 3.84
N LYS A 88 -8.76 -8.71 3.26
CA LYS A 88 -9.49 -9.11 2.05
C LYS A 88 -10.35 -10.34 2.27
N GLU A 89 -10.93 -10.44 3.45
CA GLU A 89 -11.83 -11.56 3.76
C GLU A 89 -13.19 -11.29 3.16
N GLU A 90 -13.80 -12.33 2.67
CA GLU A 90 -15.11 -12.18 2.08
C GLU A 90 -16.15 -12.06 3.13
N GLU A 91 -17.17 -11.26 2.84
CA GLU A 91 -18.24 -11.10 3.75
C GLU A 91 -19.18 -12.26 3.67
N ARG A 92 -19.80 -12.64 4.77
CA ARG A 92 -20.73 -13.76 4.76
C ARG A 92 -22.13 -13.31 4.94
#